data_b6528e2950a3b00fafad06cbbf131454
#
_entry.id   b6528e2950a3b00fafad06cbbf131454
#
_cell.length_a   1.000
_cell.length_b   1.000
_cell.length_c   1.000
_cell.angle_alpha   90.00
_cell.angle_beta   90.00
_cell.angle_gamma   90.00
#
_symmetry.space_group_name_H-M   'P 1'
#
loop_
_entity.id
_entity.type
_entity.pdbx_description
1 polymer ?
#
loop_
_entity_poly.entity_id
_entity_poly.type
_entity_poly.pdbx_seq_one_letter_code
_entity_poly.pdbx_strand_id
1 'polypeptide(L)'
;MIRICSLLFFFIVSCHVFADPNVWLLVDTKGRKIEVKKGDKTIETIESIAIGRGGAGSKNHRGDNVTPFGEYRIGWVGKKSEFRRFFGLTYPSSVDAEKALNKGVIDRFTFDRIVTAHQSKQIPPQNTPLGGQIGIHGLGRADLRIHQTFDWTHGCIALTNPQIDHLSQLVETGTVVKIK
;
A
#
# COMPACT_ATOMS: atom_id res chain seq x y z
N MET A 1 -57.92 -27.04 -19.18
CA MET A 1 -56.64 -27.43 -18.58
C MET A 1 -55.68 -26.25 -18.68
N ILE A 2 -55.55 -25.46 -17.62
CA ILE A 2 -54.65 -24.28 -17.57
C ILE A 2 -53.36 -24.75 -16.91
N ARG A 3 -52.25 -24.71 -17.67
CA ARG A 3 -50.91 -25.00 -17.13
C ARG A 3 -50.31 -23.70 -16.54
N ILE A 4 -50.21 -23.64 -15.22
CA ILE A 4 -49.53 -22.57 -14.51
C ILE A 4 -48.01 -22.88 -14.57
N CYS A 5 -47.30 -22.06 -15.33
CA CYS A 5 -45.82 -22.11 -15.39
C CYS A 5 -45.29 -21.26 -14.25
N SER A 6 -44.80 -21.90 -13.18
CA SER A 6 -44.19 -21.20 -12.03
C SER A 6 -42.77 -20.80 -12.38
N LEU A 7 -42.52 -19.51 -12.61
CA LEU A 7 -41.17 -18.94 -12.76
C LEU A 7 -40.52 -18.82 -11.38
N LEU A 8 -39.57 -19.69 -11.09
CA LEU A 8 -38.66 -19.50 -9.93
C LEU A 8 -37.67 -18.39 -10.23
N PHE A 9 -37.82 -17.24 -9.57
CA PHE A 9 -36.87 -16.15 -9.57
C PHE A 9 -35.74 -16.50 -8.59
N PHE A 10 -34.56 -16.87 -9.14
CA PHE A 10 -33.34 -17.04 -8.35
C PHE A 10 -32.79 -15.64 -8.02
N PHE A 11 -32.92 -15.19 -6.79
CA PHE A 11 -32.23 -14.00 -6.26
C PHE A 11 -30.77 -14.35 -6.01
N ILE A 12 -29.87 -13.90 -6.89
CA ILE A 12 -28.43 -13.95 -6.64
C ILE A 12 -28.10 -12.81 -5.67
N VAL A 13 -27.97 -13.15 -4.39
CA VAL A 13 -27.44 -12.22 -3.39
C VAL A 13 -25.92 -12.10 -3.64
N SER A 14 -25.51 -11.01 -4.29
CA SER A 14 -24.10 -10.64 -4.39
C SER A 14 -23.58 -10.26 -3.00
N CYS A 15 -22.88 -11.19 -2.35
CA CYS A 15 -22.20 -10.92 -1.10
C CYS A 15 -21.00 -9.99 -1.41
N HIS A 16 -21.15 -8.68 -1.21
CA HIS A 16 -20.04 -7.75 -1.24
C HIS A 16 -19.25 -7.95 0.06
N VAL A 17 -18.12 -8.60 -0.03
CA VAL A 17 -17.17 -8.66 1.09
C VAL A 17 -16.56 -7.28 1.23
N PHE A 18 -17.04 -6.50 2.19
CA PHE A 18 -16.38 -5.27 2.61
C PHE A 18 -15.16 -5.64 3.47
N ALA A 19 -14.03 -4.98 3.24
CA ALA A 19 -12.89 -5.12 4.12
C ALA A 19 -13.28 -4.65 5.54
N ASP A 20 -12.83 -5.39 6.56
CA ASP A 20 -13.14 -5.07 7.96
C ASP A 20 -12.39 -3.78 8.35
N PRO A 21 -13.07 -2.72 8.82
CA PRO A 21 -12.45 -1.44 9.14
C PRO A 21 -11.42 -1.52 10.27
N ASN A 22 -11.39 -2.63 11.04
CA ASN A 22 -10.40 -2.87 12.08
C ASN A 22 -9.12 -3.55 11.56
N VAL A 23 -9.06 -3.85 10.25
CA VAL A 23 -7.87 -4.45 9.65
C VAL A 23 -6.82 -3.37 9.35
N TRP A 24 -5.57 -3.68 9.69
CA TRP A 24 -4.41 -2.88 9.36
C TRP A 24 -3.20 -3.75 9.02
N LEU A 25 -2.20 -3.19 8.37
CA LEU A 25 -1.02 -3.91 7.92
C LEU A 25 0.21 -3.48 8.73
N LEU A 26 0.99 -4.45 9.17
CA LEU A 26 2.33 -4.26 9.70
C LEU A 26 3.33 -4.82 8.69
N VAL A 27 4.10 -3.95 8.05
CA VAL A 27 5.20 -4.32 7.17
C VAL A 27 6.47 -4.40 8.02
N ASP A 28 6.90 -5.62 8.30
CA ASP A 28 8.19 -5.92 8.92
C ASP A 28 9.24 -6.09 7.81
N THR A 29 9.98 -5.02 7.56
CA THR A 29 10.96 -4.99 6.48
C THR A 29 12.17 -5.88 6.76
N LYS A 30 12.57 -6.01 8.04
CA LYS A 30 13.65 -6.88 8.48
C LYS A 30 13.26 -8.35 8.39
N GLY A 31 12.05 -8.69 8.82
CA GLY A 31 11.48 -10.03 8.71
C GLY A 31 10.97 -10.37 7.30
N ARG A 32 10.97 -9.41 6.36
CA ARG A 32 10.51 -9.56 4.97
C ARG A 32 9.10 -10.13 4.86
N LYS A 33 8.18 -9.58 5.66
CA LYS A 33 6.79 -10.02 5.73
C LYS A 33 5.81 -8.87 5.95
N ILE A 34 4.55 -9.12 5.61
CA ILE A 34 3.42 -8.29 6.00
C ILE A 34 2.54 -9.11 6.93
N GLU A 35 2.28 -8.59 8.12
CA GLU A 35 1.26 -9.12 9.01
C GLU A 35 -0.05 -8.37 8.79
N VAL A 36 -1.09 -9.09 8.47
CA VAL A 36 -2.46 -8.56 8.46
C VAL A 36 -2.99 -8.65 9.88
N LYS A 37 -3.30 -7.51 10.46
CA LYS A 37 -3.72 -7.37 11.85
C LYS A 37 -5.20 -7.03 11.93
N LYS A 38 -5.88 -7.60 12.93
CA LYS A 38 -7.21 -7.18 13.37
C LYS A 38 -7.15 -6.82 14.85
N GLY A 39 -7.20 -5.52 15.16
CA GLY A 39 -6.77 -5.04 16.47
C GLY A 39 -5.30 -5.43 16.73
N ASP A 40 -5.01 -6.04 17.87
CA ASP A 40 -3.66 -6.49 18.21
C ASP A 40 -3.32 -7.89 17.69
N LYS A 41 -4.30 -8.63 17.16
CA LYS A 41 -4.11 -10.01 16.69
C LYS A 41 -3.63 -10.04 15.26
N THR A 42 -2.58 -10.82 14.96
CA THR A 42 -2.23 -11.20 13.61
C THR A 42 -3.18 -12.29 13.13
N ILE A 43 -3.91 -12.01 12.05
CA ILE A 43 -4.86 -12.95 11.44
C ILE A 43 -4.26 -13.67 10.24
N GLU A 44 -3.24 -13.06 9.61
CA GLU A 44 -2.53 -13.63 8.47
C GLU A 44 -1.12 -13.06 8.37
N THR A 45 -0.20 -13.81 7.76
CA THR A 45 1.16 -13.36 7.45
C THR A 45 1.48 -13.66 5.99
N ILE A 46 1.95 -12.66 5.27
CA ILE A 46 2.41 -12.74 3.89
C ILE A 46 3.94 -12.64 3.92
N GLU A 47 4.60 -13.74 3.62
CA GLU A 47 6.06 -13.88 3.66
C GLU A 47 6.72 -13.51 2.32
N SER A 48 8.05 -13.34 2.37
CA SER A 48 8.90 -13.17 1.18
C SER A 48 8.57 -11.92 0.36
N ILE A 49 8.33 -10.79 1.03
CA ILE A 49 8.19 -9.50 0.36
C ILE A 49 9.56 -8.99 -0.12
N ALA A 50 9.58 -8.19 -1.19
CA ALA A 50 10.75 -7.37 -1.55
C ALA A 50 10.46 -5.89 -1.30
N ILE A 51 11.49 -5.15 -0.92
CA ILE A 51 11.42 -3.73 -0.60
C ILE A 51 12.32 -2.90 -1.54
N GLY A 52 12.53 -1.65 -1.21
CA GLY A 52 13.44 -0.76 -1.92
C GLY A 52 14.86 -1.30 -1.96
N ARG A 53 15.52 -1.26 -3.11
CA ARG A 53 16.93 -1.70 -3.25
C ARG A 53 17.92 -0.87 -2.43
N GLY A 54 17.49 0.29 -1.91
CA GLY A 54 18.20 1.09 -0.92
C GLY A 54 17.91 0.67 0.52
N GLY A 55 17.19 -0.45 0.73
CA GLY A 55 16.77 -0.90 2.06
C GLY A 55 15.51 -0.20 2.56
N ALA A 56 15.32 -0.19 3.89
CA ALA A 56 14.21 0.49 4.55
C ALA A 56 14.73 1.44 5.64
N GLY A 57 14.02 2.55 5.84
CA GLY A 57 14.44 3.56 6.82
C GLY A 57 13.84 4.94 6.59
N SER A 58 14.56 5.96 7.05
CA SER A 58 14.20 7.36 6.77
C SER A 58 14.54 7.70 5.32
N LYS A 59 13.48 7.90 4.51
CA LYS A 59 13.66 8.31 3.12
C LYS A 59 14.09 9.77 3.06
N ASN A 60 15.18 10.06 2.32
CA ASN A 60 15.77 11.38 2.29
C ASN A 60 15.42 12.18 1.03
N HIS A 61 15.32 11.53 -0.12
CA HIS A 61 14.99 12.19 -1.40
C HIS A 61 14.42 11.20 -2.41
N ARG A 62 13.86 11.72 -3.47
CA ARG A 62 13.48 10.92 -4.64
C ARG A 62 14.73 10.23 -5.22
N GLY A 63 14.59 8.94 -5.52
CA GLY A 63 15.66 8.15 -6.13
C GLY A 63 16.64 7.51 -5.15
N ASP A 64 16.50 7.70 -3.83
CA ASP A 64 17.29 6.98 -2.84
C ASP A 64 16.91 5.49 -2.73
N ASN A 65 15.79 5.11 -3.36
CA ASN A 65 15.26 3.75 -3.42
C ASN A 65 14.97 3.11 -2.05
N VAL A 66 14.79 3.94 -1.01
CA VAL A 66 14.49 3.51 0.35
C VAL A 66 12.99 3.33 0.54
N THR A 67 12.58 2.21 1.14
CA THR A 67 11.20 2.02 1.65
C THR A 67 11.05 2.81 2.95
N PRO A 68 10.14 3.80 3.01
CA PRO A 68 10.08 4.69 4.16
C PRO A 68 9.47 4.01 5.39
N PHE A 69 10.11 4.12 6.55
CA PHE A 69 9.49 3.81 7.84
C PHE A 69 8.44 4.84 8.19
N GLY A 70 7.33 4.39 8.76
CA GLY A 70 6.28 5.28 9.20
C GLY A 70 4.91 4.62 9.24
N GLU A 71 3.90 5.44 9.51
CA GLU A 71 2.50 5.07 9.44
C GLU A 71 1.84 5.83 8.30
N TYR A 72 1.22 5.08 7.41
CA TYR A 72 0.54 5.55 6.21
C TYR A 72 -0.85 4.94 6.12
N ARG A 73 -1.59 5.32 5.09
CA ARG A 73 -2.85 4.68 4.71
C ARG A 73 -2.79 4.30 3.24
N ILE A 74 -3.56 3.30 2.85
CA ILE A 74 -3.86 3.09 1.45
C ILE A 74 -4.68 4.29 0.97
N GLY A 75 -4.12 5.12 0.10
CA GLY A 75 -4.77 6.33 -0.42
C GLY A 75 -5.56 6.05 -1.69
N TRP A 76 -5.09 5.12 -2.53
CA TRP A 76 -5.76 4.75 -3.79
C TRP A 76 -5.42 3.33 -4.21
N VAL A 77 -6.26 2.77 -5.08
CA VAL A 77 -6.11 1.41 -5.63
C VAL A 77 -6.04 1.48 -7.15
N GLY A 78 -4.90 1.15 -7.73
CA GLY A 78 -4.70 0.97 -9.17
C GLY A 78 -5.05 -0.46 -9.59
N LYS A 79 -6.22 -0.65 -10.24
CA LYS A 79 -6.69 -1.98 -10.65
C LYS A 79 -6.04 -2.49 -11.94
N LYS A 80 -5.57 -1.59 -12.82
CA LYS A 80 -4.89 -1.89 -14.10
C LYS A 80 -3.48 -1.31 -14.06
N SER A 81 -2.59 -1.96 -13.35
CA SER A 81 -1.19 -1.58 -13.21
C SER A 81 -0.31 -2.61 -13.94
N GLU A 82 0.83 -2.21 -14.46
CA GLU A 82 1.87 -3.12 -14.95
C GLU A 82 2.32 -4.09 -13.84
N PHE A 83 2.11 -3.71 -12.58
CA PHE A 83 2.36 -4.52 -11.39
C PHE A 83 1.16 -5.37 -10.95
N ARG A 84 0.22 -5.68 -11.83
CA ARG A 84 -1.06 -6.38 -11.59
C ARG A 84 -2.05 -5.57 -10.74
N ARG A 85 -1.71 -5.23 -9.49
CA ARG A 85 -2.44 -4.33 -8.58
C ARG A 85 -1.44 -3.41 -7.89
N PHE A 86 -1.89 -2.23 -7.53
CA PHE A 86 -1.09 -1.24 -6.83
C PHE A 86 -1.94 -0.56 -5.75
N PHE A 87 -1.52 -0.68 -4.50
CA PHE A 87 -2.09 0.03 -3.36
C PHE A 87 -1.17 1.19 -2.99
N GLY A 88 -1.49 2.39 -3.48
CA GLY A 88 -0.70 3.58 -3.22
C GLY A 88 -0.86 4.07 -1.80
N LEU A 89 0.24 4.39 -1.14
CA LEU A 89 0.28 4.88 0.23
C LEU A 89 0.24 6.41 0.30
N THR A 90 -0.30 6.95 1.39
CA THR A 90 -0.35 8.39 1.67
C THR A 90 1.04 8.94 2.08
N TYR A 91 2.12 8.44 1.45
CA TYR A 91 3.47 8.98 1.55
C TYR A 91 3.60 10.22 0.62
N PRO A 92 4.37 11.28 1.01
CA PRO A 92 5.01 11.47 2.31
C PRO A 92 4.01 11.86 3.40
N SER A 93 4.26 11.40 4.64
CA SER A 93 3.51 11.84 5.82
C SER A 93 3.92 13.26 6.26
N SER A 94 3.16 13.86 7.20
CA SER A 94 3.53 15.14 7.81
C SER A 94 4.88 15.03 8.54
N VAL A 95 5.18 13.89 9.15
CA VAL A 95 6.46 13.63 9.83
C VAL A 95 7.61 13.55 8.82
N ASP A 96 7.40 12.92 7.66
CA ASP A 96 8.40 12.89 6.59
C ASP A 96 8.66 14.30 6.06
N ALA A 97 7.59 15.09 5.86
CA ALA A 97 7.67 16.45 5.38
C ALA A 97 8.42 17.37 6.37
N GLU A 98 8.16 17.24 7.68
CA GLU A 98 8.86 18.00 8.72
C GLU A 98 10.36 17.71 8.72
N LYS A 99 10.74 16.43 8.70
CA LYS A 99 12.14 16.02 8.62
C LYS A 99 12.83 16.57 7.36
N ALA A 100 12.12 16.57 6.24
CA ALA A 100 12.65 17.04 4.96
C ALA A 100 12.78 18.56 4.91
N LEU A 101 11.83 19.32 5.48
CA LEU A 101 11.93 20.76 5.62
C LEU A 101 13.15 21.14 6.48
N ASN A 102 13.31 20.49 7.63
CA ASN A 102 14.44 20.72 8.54
C ASN A 102 15.80 20.41 7.90
N LYS A 103 15.85 19.49 6.93
CA LYS A 103 17.05 19.16 6.14
C LYS A 103 17.21 20.02 4.88
N GLY A 104 16.29 20.92 4.58
CA GLY A 104 16.31 21.72 3.35
C GLY A 104 16.05 20.93 2.06
N VAL A 105 15.48 19.72 2.16
CA VAL A 105 15.13 18.85 1.00
C VAL A 105 13.88 19.35 0.29
N ILE A 106 12.94 19.90 1.06
CA ILE A 106 11.73 20.54 0.52
C ILE A 106 11.65 21.99 1.05
N ASP A 107 10.97 22.83 0.30
CA ASP A 107 10.66 24.19 0.71
C ASP A 107 9.37 24.23 1.58
N ARG A 108 9.12 25.40 2.16
CA ARG A 108 7.93 25.64 3.00
C ARG A 108 6.64 25.42 2.23
N PHE A 109 6.57 25.82 0.98
CA PHE A 109 5.38 25.64 0.15
C PHE A 109 5.04 24.16 -0.03
N THR A 110 6.03 23.33 -0.34
CA THR A 110 5.84 21.86 -0.47
C THR A 110 5.42 21.24 0.86
N PHE A 111 6.03 21.66 1.98
CA PHE A 111 5.66 21.21 3.32
C PHE A 111 4.19 21.52 3.62
N ASP A 112 3.76 22.78 3.43
CA ASP A 112 2.39 23.22 3.73
C ASP A 112 1.36 22.43 2.89
N ARG A 113 1.65 22.14 1.63
CA ARG A 113 0.79 21.32 0.76
C ARG A 113 0.65 19.89 1.26
N ILE A 114 1.73 19.26 1.75
CA ILE A 114 1.69 17.91 2.30
C ILE A 114 0.85 17.89 3.57
N VAL A 115 1.10 18.81 4.50
CA VAL A 115 0.39 18.90 5.78
C VAL A 115 -1.10 19.16 5.56
N THR A 116 -1.45 20.13 4.71
CA THR A 116 -2.85 20.44 4.38
C THR A 116 -3.57 19.23 3.77
N ALA A 117 -2.92 18.48 2.90
CA ALA A 117 -3.52 17.27 2.33
C ALA A 117 -3.86 16.25 3.42
N HIS A 118 -2.95 16.01 4.39
CA HIS A 118 -3.22 15.10 5.50
C HIS A 118 -4.34 15.59 6.43
N GLN A 119 -4.36 16.89 6.76
CA GLN A 119 -5.42 17.51 7.55
C GLN A 119 -6.80 17.35 6.88
N SER A 120 -6.84 17.49 5.56
CA SER A 120 -8.05 17.33 4.75
C SER A 120 -8.35 15.88 4.35
N LYS A 121 -7.60 14.89 4.87
CA LYS A 121 -7.71 13.46 4.53
C LYS A 121 -7.58 13.20 3.00
N GLN A 122 -6.80 14.03 2.32
CA GLN A 122 -6.50 13.91 0.90
C GLN A 122 -5.15 13.21 0.68
N ILE A 123 -4.92 12.74 -0.55
CA ILE A 123 -3.63 12.19 -0.96
C ILE A 123 -2.62 13.33 -1.05
N PRO A 124 -1.47 13.26 -0.35
CA PRO A 124 -0.44 14.28 -0.44
C PRO A 124 0.17 14.34 -1.84
N PRO A 125 0.83 15.46 -2.22
CA PRO A 125 1.50 15.58 -3.50
C PRO A 125 2.49 14.43 -3.75
N GLN A 126 2.32 13.72 -4.88
CA GLN A 126 3.10 12.53 -5.24
C GLN A 126 4.34 12.84 -6.09
N ASN A 127 4.55 14.10 -6.42
CA ASN A 127 5.69 14.58 -7.21
C ASN A 127 6.46 15.64 -6.41
N THR A 128 7.15 15.20 -5.36
CA THR A 128 7.94 16.09 -4.49
C THR A 128 9.43 15.73 -4.56
N PRO A 129 10.35 16.60 -4.08
CA PRO A 129 11.76 16.21 -3.91
C PRO A 129 11.96 15.00 -3.00
N LEU A 130 11.03 14.72 -2.05
CA LEU A 130 11.01 13.47 -1.27
C LEU A 130 10.61 12.25 -2.09
N GLY A 131 10.06 12.44 -3.25
CA GLY A 131 9.42 11.42 -4.06
C GLY A 131 7.91 11.37 -3.83
N GLY A 132 7.36 10.21 -4.01
CA GLY A 132 5.94 9.84 -3.96
C GLY A 132 5.77 8.48 -4.62
N GLN A 133 4.54 8.08 -4.93
CA GLN A 133 4.21 6.82 -5.60
C GLN A 133 4.72 5.58 -4.85
N ILE A 134 4.86 5.68 -3.53
CA ILE A 134 5.17 4.53 -2.69
C ILE A 134 3.89 3.71 -2.50
N GLY A 135 4.00 2.40 -2.62
CA GLY A 135 2.84 1.52 -2.52
C GLY A 135 3.21 0.07 -2.26
N ILE A 136 2.17 -0.76 -2.10
CA ILE A 136 2.26 -2.22 -2.07
C ILE A 136 1.72 -2.72 -3.42
N HIS A 137 2.47 -3.57 -4.12
CA HIS A 137 2.09 -4.01 -5.45
C HIS A 137 2.53 -5.45 -5.75
N GLY A 138 1.95 -6.05 -6.78
CA GLY A 138 2.37 -7.37 -7.27
C GLY A 138 3.62 -7.29 -8.16
N LEU A 139 4.16 -8.43 -8.53
CA LEU A 139 5.28 -8.55 -9.45
C LEU A 139 4.95 -8.03 -10.87
N GLY A 140 3.68 -8.17 -11.28
CA GLY A 140 3.33 -7.98 -12.67
C GLY A 140 4.02 -9.00 -13.56
N ARG A 141 4.94 -8.54 -14.43
CA ARG A 141 5.76 -9.36 -15.33
C ARG A 141 7.20 -9.54 -14.87
N ALA A 142 7.57 -9.03 -13.68
CA ALA A 142 8.92 -9.17 -13.16
C ALA A 142 9.28 -10.63 -12.84
N ASP A 143 10.57 -10.95 -12.87
CA ASP A 143 11.07 -12.31 -12.61
C ASP A 143 10.92 -12.65 -11.11
N LEU A 144 10.23 -13.78 -10.85
CA LEU A 144 10.03 -14.29 -9.50
C LEU A 144 11.35 -14.61 -8.78
N ARG A 145 12.38 -15.08 -9.49
CA ARG A 145 13.69 -15.37 -8.89
C ARG A 145 14.37 -14.11 -8.38
N ILE A 146 14.29 -13.01 -9.12
CA ILE A 146 14.79 -11.71 -8.66
C ILE A 146 14.07 -11.29 -7.39
N HIS A 147 12.74 -11.42 -7.37
CA HIS A 147 11.93 -11.09 -6.19
C HIS A 147 12.30 -11.89 -4.94
N GLN A 148 12.57 -13.17 -5.10
CA GLN A 148 12.94 -14.06 -3.99
C GLN A 148 14.36 -13.82 -3.46
N THR A 149 15.24 -13.23 -4.29
CA THR A 149 16.67 -13.12 -3.99
C THR A 149 17.09 -11.70 -3.58
N PHE A 150 16.45 -10.69 -4.16
CA PHE A 150 16.91 -9.29 -4.02
C PHE A 150 15.76 -8.34 -3.66
N ASP A 151 16.11 -7.28 -2.95
CA ASP A 151 15.30 -6.08 -2.85
C ASP A 151 15.52 -5.26 -4.12
N TRP A 152 14.47 -5.06 -4.91
CA TRP A 152 14.59 -4.55 -6.28
C TRP A 152 13.78 -3.31 -6.58
N THR A 153 12.90 -2.90 -5.66
CA THR A 153 11.99 -1.79 -5.94
C THR A 153 12.67 -0.42 -5.77
N HIS A 154 11.97 0.63 -6.16
CA HIS A 154 12.41 2.02 -5.93
C HIS A 154 11.86 2.61 -4.60
N GLY A 155 11.47 1.73 -3.66
CA GLY A 155 10.92 2.09 -2.36
C GLY A 155 9.53 1.52 -2.07
N CYS A 156 8.89 0.90 -3.04
CA CYS A 156 7.65 0.16 -2.85
C CYS A 156 7.87 -1.17 -2.12
N ILE A 157 6.79 -1.77 -1.67
CA ILE A 157 6.74 -3.13 -1.15
C ILE A 157 6.18 -4.02 -2.24
N ALA A 158 6.95 -4.99 -2.72
CA ALA A 158 6.51 -5.92 -3.75
C ALA A 158 6.08 -7.26 -3.15
N LEU A 159 5.02 -7.82 -3.71
CA LEU A 159 4.45 -9.13 -3.43
C LEU A 159 4.42 -9.95 -4.71
N THR A 160 4.27 -11.28 -4.61
CA THR A 160 3.92 -12.10 -5.77
C THR A 160 2.51 -11.75 -6.26
N ASN A 161 2.20 -12.08 -7.52
CA ASN A 161 0.86 -11.81 -8.07
C ASN A 161 -0.27 -12.52 -7.30
N PRO A 162 -0.16 -13.78 -6.88
CA PRO A 162 -1.16 -14.41 -6.02
C PRO A 162 -1.32 -13.71 -4.66
N GLN A 163 -0.21 -13.28 -4.03
CA GLN A 163 -0.24 -12.60 -2.75
C GLN A 163 -0.95 -11.24 -2.82
N ILE A 164 -0.68 -10.44 -3.86
CA ILE A 164 -1.34 -9.12 -4.00
C ILE A 164 -2.82 -9.26 -4.34
N ASP A 165 -3.20 -10.30 -5.09
CA ASP A 165 -4.61 -10.60 -5.37
C ASP A 165 -5.35 -11.02 -4.11
N HIS A 166 -4.71 -11.84 -3.27
CA HIS A 166 -5.25 -12.24 -1.98
C HIS A 166 -5.36 -11.05 -1.01
N LEU A 167 -4.29 -10.27 -0.85
CA LEU A 167 -4.30 -9.05 -0.03
C LEU A 167 -5.44 -8.08 -0.43
N SER A 168 -5.76 -8.03 -1.72
CA SER A 168 -6.83 -7.17 -2.23
C SER A 168 -8.23 -7.51 -1.73
N GLN A 169 -8.42 -8.67 -1.12
CA GLN A 169 -9.67 -9.09 -0.49
C GLN A 169 -9.77 -8.66 0.97
N LEU A 170 -8.64 -8.29 1.57
CA LEU A 170 -8.52 -7.98 3.00
C LEU A 170 -8.39 -6.48 3.28
N VAL A 171 -8.01 -5.67 2.28
CA VAL A 171 -7.71 -4.25 2.45
C VAL A 171 -8.49 -3.37 1.49
N GLU A 172 -8.68 -2.11 1.89
CA GLU A 172 -9.35 -1.08 1.09
C GLU A 172 -8.66 0.29 1.26
N THR A 173 -9.12 1.29 0.51
CA THR A 173 -8.71 2.68 0.74
C THR A 173 -9.04 3.09 2.18
N GLY A 174 -8.06 3.68 2.87
CA GLY A 174 -8.15 4.03 4.29
C GLY A 174 -7.46 3.02 5.22
N THR A 175 -7.22 1.76 4.79
CA THR A 175 -6.49 0.77 5.60
C THR A 175 -5.15 1.34 6.04
N VAL A 176 -4.87 1.26 7.35
CA VAL A 176 -3.60 1.70 7.96
C VAL A 176 -2.47 0.75 7.60
N VAL A 177 -1.32 1.30 7.26
CA VAL A 177 -0.08 0.54 6.94
C VAL A 177 1.06 1.11 7.78
N LYS A 178 1.59 0.31 8.69
CA LYS A 178 2.78 0.64 9.51
C LYS A 178 3.98 -0.09 8.93
N ILE A 179 5.04 0.64 8.63
CA ILE A 179 6.30 0.12 8.07
C ILE A 179 7.42 0.33 9.08
N LYS A 180 8.10 -0.77 9.49
CA LYS A 180 9.22 -0.78 10.43
C LYS A 180 10.35 -1.69 9.99
#